data_46da414b001bb773c422142ece1c4962
#
_entry.id   46da414b001bb773c422142ece1c4962
#
_cell.length_a   1.000
_cell.length_b   1.000
_cell.length_c   1.000
_cell.angle_alpha   90.00
_cell.angle_beta   90.00
_cell.angle_gamma   90.00
#
_symmetry.space_group_name_H-M   'P 1'
#
loop_
_entity.id
_entity.type
_entity.pdbx_description
1 polymer ?
#
loop_
_entity_poly.entity_id
_entity_poly.type
_entity_poly.pdbx_seq_one_letter_code
_entity_poly.pdbx_strand_id
1 'polypeptide(L)'
;VDLASSPILGGILRSKLAFALFVLVLTLFATTSARSNRVEPTGVQDRDVHQLHLYHTHTGERISITYRKGDIFLPEAEEQLDHFLRDHRTGEVKHYDPRVFDILSDLTTAVGRPGAEIQIICGFRSSWSNEFLRARSAGVAKNSLHMEAHAIDIRIAGVDTLTLRNAALALGRGGVGYYPRSGFVHVDTGRVRNWCYGCSATKSGSHPE
;
A
#
# COMPACT_ATOMS: atom_id res chain seq x y z
N VAL A 1 -9.35 -74.08 69.90
CA VAL A 1 -9.07 -75.14 68.90
C VAL A 1 -10.07 -75.01 67.80
N ASP A 2 -9.52 -74.93 66.62
CA ASP A 2 -10.06 -75.18 65.29
C ASP A 2 -10.76 -74.04 64.59
N LEU A 3 -10.10 -73.53 63.63
CA LEU A 3 -9.78 -73.92 62.24
C LEU A 3 -10.92 -73.73 61.27
N ALA A 4 -10.71 -72.73 60.46
CA ALA A 4 -10.59 -72.79 59.00
C ALA A 4 -11.86 -72.96 58.18
N SER A 5 -12.11 -72.03 57.29
CA SER A 5 -12.02 -72.32 55.85
C SER A 5 -12.65 -71.20 55.07
N SER A 6 -11.87 -70.52 54.29
CA SER A 6 -12.28 -69.63 53.18
C SER A 6 -13.03 -70.43 52.06
N PRO A 7 -13.76 -69.76 51.26
CA PRO A 7 -13.39 -69.74 49.84
C PRO A 7 -13.43 -68.38 49.20
N ILE A 8 -12.32 -67.88 48.79
CA ILE A 8 -12.09 -66.80 47.83
C ILE A 8 -12.10 -67.51 46.47
N LEU A 9 -13.23 -67.46 45.75
CA LEU A 9 -13.24 -67.82 44.32
C LEU A 9 -14.39 -67.16 43.49
N GLY A 10 -15.14 -66.26 44.07
CA GLY A 10 -16.30 -65.63 43.33
C GLY A 10 -16.10 -64.17 42.81
N GLY A 11 -15.01 -63.52 43.22
CA GLY A 11 -14.84 -62.07 42.99
C GLY A 11 -14.16 -61.66 41.68
N ILE A 12 -13.36 -62.53 41.09
CA ILE A 12 -12.49 -62.12 39.96
C ILE A 12 -13.20 -62.15 38.62
N LEU A 13 -14.23 -62.93 38.46
CA LEU A 13 -14.93 -63.04 37.18
C LEU A 13 -15.93 -61.85 36.93
N ARG A 14 -16.49 -61.30 38.01
CA ARG A 14 -17.42 -60.13 37.91
C ARG A 14 -16.69 -58.82 37.62
N SER A 15 -15.44 -58.65 38.08
CA SER A 15 -14.67 -57.44 37.84
C SER A 15 -14.18 -57.33 36.39
N LYS A 16 -13.85 -58.46 35.76
CA LYS A 16 -13.39 -58.47 34.36
C LYS A 16 -14.49 -58.18 33.39
N LEU A 17 -15.75 -58.59 33.67
CA LEU A 17 -16.89 -58.29 32.82
C LEU A 17 -17.33 -56.81 32.92
N ALA A 18 -17.25 -56.20 34.11
CA ALA A 18 -17.56 -54.82 34.34
C ALA A 18 -16.50 -53.89 33.66
N PHE A 19 -15.21 -54.28 33.69
CA PHE A 19 -14.16 -53.53 33.05
C PHE A 19 -14.22 -53.60 31.52
N ALA A 20 -14.58 -54.78 30.98
CA ALA A 20 -14.75 -54.94 29.52
C ALA A 20 -15.95 -54.13 29.00
N LEU A 21 -17.07 -54.01 29.75
CA LEU A 21 -18.23 -53.18 29.36
C LEU A 21 -17.88 -51.68 29.46
N PHE A 22 -17.11 -51.25 30.47
CA PHE A 22 -16.70 -49.88 30.64
C PHE A 22 -15.79 -49.41 29.51
N VAL A 23 -14.85 -50.23 29.06
CA VAL A 23 -13.91 -49.95 27.94
C VAL A 23 -14.73 -49.90 26.62
N LEU A 24 -15.72 -50.77 26.42
CA LEU A 24 -16.56 -50.79 25.21
C LEU A 24 -17.45 -49.57 25.12
N VAL A 25 -17.97 -49.05 26.24
CA VAL A 25 -18.78 -47.81 26.26
C VAL A 25 -17.93 -46.58 26.03
N LEU A 26 -16.68 -46.56 26.53
CA LEU A 26 -15.73 -45.45 26.29
C LEU A 26 -15.28 -45.37 24.84
N THR A 27 -15.19 -46.45 24.10
CA THR A 27 -14.81 -46.49 22.69
C THR A 27 -15.95 -46.08 21.74
N LEU A 28 -17.21 -46.19 22.16
CA LEU A 28 -18.36 -45.76 21.33
C LEU A 28 -18.61 -44.24 21.38
N PHE A 29 -18.07 -43.55 22.40
CA PHE A 29 -18.24 -42.08 22.49
C PHE A 29 -17.14 -41.30 21.75
N ALA A 30 -16.13 -41.96 21.19
CA ALA A 30 -14.99 -41.28 20.55
C ALA A 30 -15.11 -41.02 19.06
N THR A 31 -16.28 -41.26 18.43
CA THR A 31 -16.43 -41.08 16.95
C THR A 31 -17.48 -40.11 16.50
N THR A 32 -18.03 -39.27 17.37
CA THR A 32 -18.75 -38.08 16.90
C THR A 32 -17.77 -36.90 16.86
N SER A 33 -16.77 -36.93 15.95
CA SER A 33 -16.14 -35.74 15.48
C SER A 33 -17.18 -34.90 14.76
N ALA A 34 -17.81 -34.00 15.50
CA ALA A 34 -18.55 -32.90 14.91
C ALA A 34 -17.50 -32.14 14.04
N ARG A 35 -17.61 -32.38 12.74
CA ARG A 35 -16.95 -31.51 11.74
C ARG A 35 -17.60 -30.15 11.90
N SER A 36 -17.08 -29.35 12.83
CA SER A 36 -17.36 -27.93 12.87
C SER A 36 -16.88 -27.42 11.50
N ASN A 37 -17.81 -27.07 10.64
CA ASN A 37 -17.55 -26.18 9.54
C ASN A 37 -17.16 -24.83 10.17
N ARG A 38 -15.91 -24.77 10.66
CA ARG A 38 -15.27 -23.49 10.91
C ARG A 38 -15.16 -22.88 9.53
N VAL A 39 -16.07 -21.99 9.19
CA VAL A 39 -15.84 -21.00 8.15
C VAL A 39 -14.63 -20.23 8.67
N GLU A 40 -13.46 -20.64 8.22
CA GLU A 40 -12.26 -19.80 8.35
C GLU A 40 -12.69 -18.45 7.76
N PRO A 41 -12.58 -17.34 8.51
CA PRO A 41 -12.75 -16.04 7.89
C PRO A 41 -11.75 -16.05 6.75
N THR A 42 -12.23 -15.88 5.53
CA THR A 42 -11.41 -15.68 4.34
C THR A 42 -10.44 -14.56 4.72
N GLY A 43 -9.26 -14.94 5.16
CA GLY A 43 -8.22 -13.98 5.52
C GLY A 43 -8.00 -13.14 4.28
N VAL A 44 -8.27 -11.85 4.37
CA VAL A 44 -7.73 -10.86 3.43
C VAL A 44 -6.24 -11.18 3.41
N GLN A 45 -5.79 -11.79 2.31
CA GLN A 45 -4.38 -12.18 2.21
C GLN A 45 -3.60 -10.89 2.34
N ASP A 46 -2.56 -10.91 3.16
CA ASP A 46 -1.66 -9.77 3.43
C ASP A 46 -1.07 -9.14 2.14
N ARG A 47 -1.29 -9.78 1.00
CA ARG A 47 -0.91 -9.35 -0.36
C ARG A 47 -1.79 -8.23 -0.94
N ASP A 48 -2.97 -7.98 -0.37
CA ASP A 48 -3.92 -6.98 -0.87
C ASP A 48 -3.89 -5.67 -0.06
N VAL A 49 -2.88 -5.49 0.79
CA VAL A 49 -2.71 -4.28 1.60
C VAL A 49 -1.74 -3.34 0.89
N HIS A 50 -2.23 -2.15 0.52
CA HIS A 50 -1.45 -1.11 -0.12
C HIS A 50 -1.08 -0.03 0.87
N GLN A 51 0.22 0.22 1.00
CA GLN A 51 0.78 1.17 1.95
C GLN A 51 1.64 2.22 1.27
N LEU A 52 1.69 3.40 1.85
CA LEU A 52 2.59 4.48 1.46
C LEU A 52 3.41 4.95 2.65
N HIS A 53 4.68 5.26 2.40
CA HIS A 53 5.58 5.93 3.31
C HIS A 53 6.02 7.22 2.65
N LEU A 54 5.57 8.36 3.18
CA LEU A 54 5.76 9.66 2.57
C LEU A 54 6.51 10.61 3.51
N TYR A 55 7.37 11.42 2.94
CA TYR A 55 8.04 12.54 3.59
C TYR A 55 7.78 13.84 2.83
N HIS A 56 7.16 14.82 3.46
CA HIS A 56 6.89 16.11 2.85
C HIS A 56 8.08 17.06 3.05
N THR A 57 8.78 17.41 1.95
CA THR A 57 10.05 18.14 2.02
C THR A 57 9.93 19.59 2.51
N HIS A 58 8.76 20.20 2.42
CA HIS A 58 8.52 21.58 2.87
C HIS A 58 8.01 21.69 4.30
N THR A 59 7.19 20.71 4.76
CA THR A 59 6.65 20.74 6.12
C THR A 59 7.48 19.92 7.10
N GLY A 60 8.31 18.99 6.59
CA GLY A 60 9.09 18.04 7.41
C GLY A 60 8.25 16.88 7.97
N GLU A 61 6.97 16.83 7.66
CA GLU A 61 6.06 15.78 8.13
C GLU A 61 6.34 14.44 7.46
N ARG A 62 6.04 13.36 8.19
CA ARG A 62 6.08 11.98 7.68
C ARG A 62 4.77 11.28 7.98
N ILE A 63 4.35 10.41 7.06
CA ILE A 63 3.20 9.54 7.24
C ILE A 63 3.52 8.14 6.71
N SER A 64 3.10 7.12 7.46
CA SER A 64 3.09 5.72 7.03
C SER A 64 1.66 5.22 7.15
N ILE A 65 1.03 4.89 6.04
CA ILE A 65 -0.41 4.70 6.01
C ILE A 65 -0.83 3.60 5.05
N THR A 66 -1.73 2.72 5.50
CA THR A 66 -2.48 1.83 4.62
C THR A 66 -3.62 2.61 4.01
N TYR A 67 -3.60 2.83 2.71
CA TYR A 67 -4.62 3.63 2.02
C TYR A 67 -5.66 2.79 1.28
N ARG A 68 -5.34 1.50 0.98
CA ARG A 68 -6.23 0.59 0.25
C ARG A 68 -6.09 -0.85 0.73
N LYS A 69 -7.19 -1.59 0.81
CA LYS A 69 -7.23 -3.04 1.06
C LYS A 69 -8.05 -3.72 -0.02
N GLY A 70 -7.43 -4.59 -0.80
CA GLY A 70 -8.03 -5.10 -2.03
C GLY A 70 -8.38 -3.94 -2.96
N ASP A 71 -9.62 -3.88 -3.41
CA ASP A 71 -10.13 -2.80 -4.28
C ASP A 71 -10.75 -1.62 -3.50
N ILE A 72 -10.69 -1.64 -2.16
CA ILE A 72 -11.38 -0.65 -1.31
C ILE A 72 -10.36 0.37 -0.79
N PHE A 73 -10.48 1.62 -1.22
CA PHE A 73 -9.81 2.75 -0.61
C PHE A 73 -10.40 3.03 0.78
N LEU A 74 -9.56 3.45 1.71
CA LEU A 74 -9.94 3.67 3.11
C LEU A 74 -10.21 5.17 3.33
N PRO A 75 -11.46 5.61 3.56
CA PRO A 75 -11.80 7.04 3.65
C PRO A 75 -10.99 7.80 4.68
N GLU A 76 -10.74 7.20 5.85
CA GLU A 76 -9.94 7.84 6.91
C GLU A 76 -8.46 8.00 6.51
N ALA A 77 -7.96 7.13 5.65
CA ALA A 77 -6.62 7.26 5.10
C ALA A 77 -6.56 8.32 4.00
N GLU A 78 -7.60 8.43 3.17
CA GLU A 78 -7.71 9.48 2.16
C GLU A 78 -7.74 10.86 2.82
N GLU A 79 -8.53 11.07 3.88
CA GLU A 79 -8.56 12.33 4.63
C GLU A 79 -7.20 12.71 5.22
N GLN A 80 -6.46 11.72 5.77
CA GLN A 80 -5.12 11.95 6.29
C GLN A 80 -4.14 12.31 5.17
N LEU A 81 -4.22 11.66 4.01
CA LEU A 81 -3.39 11.93 2.85
C LEU A 81 -3.72 13.32 2.25
N ASP A 82 -4.99 13.69 2.16
CA ASP A 82 -5.43 15.01 1.72
C ASP A 82 -4.81 16.11 2.59
N HIS A 83 -4.88 15.93 3.92
CA HIS A 83 -4.26 16.88 4.86
C HIS A 83 -2.73 16.90 4.74
N PHE A 84 -2.09 15.75 4.63
CA PHE A 84 -0.64 15.64 4.47
C PHE A 84 -0.15 16.32 3.18
N LEU A 85 -0.91 16.18 2.09
CA LEU A 85 -0.58 16.72 0.76
C LEU A 85 -1.13 18.13 0.51
N ARG A 86 -1.65 18.80 1.53
CA ARG A 86 -2.18 20.17 1.44
C ARG A 86 -1.18 21.17 0.86
N ASP A 87 -1.68 22.29 0.39
CA ASP A 87 -0.80 23.40 0.01
C ASP A 87 -0.02 23.92 1.21
N HIS A 88 1.28 23.67 1.24
CA HIS A 88 2.15 24.03 2.36
C HIS A 88 2.31 25.55 2.56
N ARG A 89 1.85 26.38 1.62
CA ARG A 89 1.91 27.86 1.71
C ARG A 89 0.63 28.45 2.29
N THR A 90 -0.51 27.90 1.89
CA THR A 90 -1.82 28.44 2.28
C THR A 90 -2.51 27.59 3.36
N GLY A 91 -2.10 26.34 3.52
CA GLY A 91 -2.76 25.37 4.42
C GLY A 91 -4.05 24.80 3.81
N GLU A 92 -4.43 25.22 2.58
CA GLU A 92 -5.61 24.69 1.93
C GLU A 92 -5.50 23.19 1.66
N VAL A 93 -6.58 22.46 1.93
CA VAL A 93 -6.73 21.01 1.71
C VAL A 93 -7.69 20.80 0.54
N LYS A 94 -7.41 19.82 -0.31
CA LYS A 94 -8.29 19.36 -1.37
C LYS A 94 -8.28 17.85 -1.44
N HIS A 95 -9.44 17.24 -1.68
CA HIS A 95 -9.57 15.80 -1.84
C HIS A 95 -8.88 15.33 -3.11
N TYR A 96 -7.98 14.33 -2.93
CA TYR A 96 -7.18 13.77 -4.01
C TYR A 96 -7.95 12.71 -4.80
N ASP A 97 -7.66 12.63 -6.09
CA ASP A 97 -7.96 11.44 -6.88
C ASP A 97 -7.17 10.26 -6.32
N PRO A 98 -7.80 9.23 -5.71
CA PRO A 98 -7.09 8.16 -5.02
C PRO A 98 -6.22 7.31 -5.95
N ARG A 99 -6.47 7.35 -7.26
CA ARG A 99 -5.64 6.67 -8.26
C ARG A 99 -4.19 7.16 -8.26
N VAL A 100 -3.94 8.40 -7.80
CA VAL A 100 -2.56 8.91 -7.69
C VAL A 100 -1.77 8.13 -6.63
N PHE A 101 -2.42 7.65 -5.57
CA PHE A 101 -1.77 6.84 -4.53
C PHE A 101 -1.34 5.48 -5.06
N ASP A 102 -2.13 4.88 -5.95
CA ASP A 102 -1.73 3.64 -6.65
C ASP A 102 -0.51 3.88 -7.55
N ILE A 103 -0.45 5.02 -8.26
CA ILE A 103 0.73 5.38 -9.06
C ILE A 103 1.97 5.45 -8.16
N LEU A 104 1.87 6.08 -6.99
CA LEU A 104 3.00 6.18 -6.05
C LEU A 104 3.46 4.81 -5.55
N SER A 105 2.53 3.93 -5.16
CA SER A 105 2.82 2.58 -4.70
C SER A 105 3.50 1.74 -5.78
N ASP A 106 2.93 1.75 -7.00
CA ASP A 106 3.46 1.00 -8.13
C ASP A 106 4.84 1.49 -8.57
N LEU A 107 5.11 2.79 -8.46
CA LEU A 107 6.43 3.35 -8.75
C LEU A 107 7.52 2.79 -7.84
N THR A 108 7.25 2.63 -6.54
CA THR A 108 8.24 2.03 -5.62
C THR A 108 8.59 0.60 -6.03
N THR A 109 7.60 -0.16 -6.47
CA THR A 109 7.77 -1.52 -6.99
C THR A 109 8.52 -1.53 -8.33
N ALA A 110 8.13 -0.65 -9.25
CA ALA A 110 8.73 -0.56 -10.59
C ALA A 110 10.22 -0.16 -10.57
N VAL A 111 10.64 0.62 -9.56
CA VAL A 111 12.06 0.96 -9.37
C VAL A 111 12.82 -0.06 -8.49
N GLY A 112 12.21 -1.21 -8.19
CA GLY A 112 12.81 -2.27 -7.38
C GLY A 112 12.97 -1.93 -5.89
N ARG A 113 12.15 -1.02 -5.37
CA ARG A 113 12.16 -0.58 -3.96
C ARG A 113 10.77 -0.55 -3.36
N PRO A 114 10.05 -1.69 -3.32
CA PRO A 114 8.68 -1.74 -2.79
C PRO A 114 8.64 -1.20 -1.35
N GLY A 115 7.70 -0.29 -1.08
CA GLY A 115 7.54 0.34 0.23
C GLY A 115 8.61 1.39 0.60
N ALA A 116 9.44 1.84 -0.35
CA ALA A 116 10.39 2.91 -0.08
C ALA A 116 9.69 4.22 0.29
N GLU A 117 10.33 5.04 1.14
CA GLU A 117 9.86 6.40 1.44
C GLU A 117 9.91 7.27 0.18
N ILE A 118 8.78 7.87 -0.14
CA ILE A 118 8.64 8.83 -1.24
C ILE A 118 8.70 10.24 -0.68
N GLN A 119 9.61 11.04 -1.21
CA GLN A 119 9.72 12.46 -0.88
C GLN A 119 8.75 13.27 -1.73
N ILE A 120 7.83 13.97 -1.08
CA ILE A 120 6.87 14.86 -1.72
C ILE A 120 7.50 16.26 -1.86
N ILE A 121 7.69 16.66 -3.11
CA ILE A 121 8.22 17.98 -3.48
C ILE A 121 7.08 18.99 -3.63
N CYS A 122 5.94 18.54 -4.20
CA CYS A 122 4.72 19.33 -4.29
C CYS A 122 3.51 18.39 -4.33
N GLY A 123 2.58 18.62 -3.40
CA GLY A 123 1.25 18.01 -3.41
C GLY A 123 0.22 18.92 -4.06
N PHE A 124 -0.90 19.17 -3.37
CA PHE A 124 -1.92 20.12 -3.79
C PHE A 124 -1.35 21.55 -3.84
N ARG A 125 -1.85 22.30 -4.80
CA ARG A 125 -1.45 23.68 -5.03
C ARG A 125 -2.70 24.54 -5.22
N SER A 126 -2.96 25.46 -4.30
CA SER A 126 -4.04 26.42 -4.41
C SER A 126 -3.86 27.33 -5.64
N SER A 127 -4.92 27.98 -6.08
CA SER A 127 -4.85 28.97 -7.18
C SER A 127 -3.85 30.06 -6.88
N TRP A 128 -3.82 30.54 -5.63
CA TRP A 128 -2.86 31.55 -5.20
C TRP A 128 -1.41 31.06 -5.31
N SER A 129 -1.12 29.86 -4.81
CA SER A 129 0.22 29.26 -4.91
C SER A 129 0.63 29.01 -6.35
N ASN A 130 -0.30 28.61 -7.21
CA ASN A 130 -0.03 28.40 -8.62
C ASN A 130 0.33 29.71 -9.33
N GLU A 131 -0.40 30.78 -9.10
CA GLU A 131 -0.11 32.10 -9.65
C GLU A 131 1.21 32.66 -9.11
N PHE A 132 1.45 32.55 -7.80
CA PHE A 132 2.71 32.94 -7.17
C PHE A 132 3.93 32.27 -7.82
N LEU A 133 3.82 30.97 -8.13
CA LEU A 133 4.91 30.22 -8.78
C LEU A 133 5.03 30.58 -10.27
N ARG A 134 3.92 30.80 -10.99
CA ARG A 134 3.93 31.21 -12.40
C ARG A 134 4.60 32.56 -12.61
N ALA A 135 4.42 33.48 -11.69
CA ALA A 135 5.07 34.77 -11.73
C ALA A 135 6.62 34.68 -11.61
N ARG A 136 7.15 33.54 -11.15
CA ARG A 136 8.58 33.31 -10.86
C ARG A 136 9.21 32.21 -11.72
N SER A 137 8.40 31.42 -12.43
CA SER A 137 8.90 30.28 -13.22
C SER A 137 8.02 30.02 -14.43
N ALA A 138 8.65 29.95 -15.61
CA ALA A 138 7.98 29.60 -16.86
C ALA A 138 7.59 28.10 -16.93
N GLY A 139 8.07 27.26 -16.00
CA GLY A 139 7.76 25.83 -15.96
C GLY A 139 6.42 25.49 -15.30
N VAL A 140 5.65 26.48 -14.84
CA VAL A 140 4.37 26.24 -14.14
C VAL A 140 3.19 26.49 -15.08
N ALA A 141 2.39 25.45 -15.33
CA ALA A 141 1.21 25.53 -16.18
C ALA A 141 0.11 26.40 -15.55
N LYS A 142 -0.67 27.10 -16.39
CA LYS A 142 -1.84 27.86 -15.94
C LYS A 142 -2.92 26.93 -15.36
N ASN A 143 -3.24 25.86 -16.07
CA ASN A 143 -4.19 24.84 -15.66
C ASN A 143 -3.40 23.62 -15.19
N SER A 144 -2.92 23.66 -13.96
CA SER A 144 -2.10 22.61 -13.39
C SER A 144 -2.97 21.57 -12.69
N LEU A 145 -2.71 20.26 -12.91
CA LEU A 145 -3.40 19.20 -12.22
C LEU A 145 -3.09 19.13 -10.71
N HIS A 146 -2.05 19.82 -10.25
CA HIS A 146 -1.85 20.05 -8.81
C HIS A 146 -3.00 20.86 -8.19
N MET A 147 -3.62 21.76 -8.94
CA MET A 147 -4.79 22.55 -8.47
C MET A 147 -6.06 21.72 -8.37
N GLU A 148 -6.08 20.57 -9.05
CA GLU A 148 -7.20 19.63 -9.03
C GLU A 148 -6.96 18.47 -8.06
N ALA A 149 -5.81 18.44 -7.33
CA ALA A 149 -5.38 17.32 -6.49
C ALA A 149 -5.27 15.99 -7.27
N HIS A 150 -4.82 16.07 -8.52
CA HIS A 150 -4.63 14.96 -9.44
C HIS A 150 -3.15 14.70 -9.76
N ALA A 151 -2.24 15.47 -9.17
CA ALA A 151 -0.81 15.43 -9.48
C ALA A 151 0.05 15.56 -8.23
N ILE A 152 1.22 14.93 -8.26
CA ILE A 152 2.25 15.02 -7.22
C ILE A 152 3.63 15.08 -7.88
N ASP A 153 4.52 15.96 -7.37
CA ASP A 153 5.94 15.99 -7.70
C ASP A 153 6.72 15.20 -6.65
N ILE A 154 7.55 14.25 -7.08
CA ILE A 154 8.17 13.27 -6.19
C ILE A 154 9.66 13.03 -6.45
N ARG A 155 10.32 12.52 -5.41
CA ARG A 155 11.60 11.79 -5.46
C ARG A 155 11.46 10.49 -4.68
N ILE A 156 12.32 9.52 -4.99
CA ILE A 156 12.51 8.32 -4.15
C ILE A 156 13.98 8.27 -3.74
N ALA A 157 14.25 8.19 -2.44
CA ALA A 157 15.61 8.20 -1.92
C ALA A 157 16.44 7.05 -2.52
N GLY A 158 17.64 7.39 -3.05
CA GLY A 158 18.53 6.42 -3.68
C GLY A 158 18.08 5.91 -5.05
N VAL A 159 17.09 6.56 -5.69
CA VAL A 159 16.71 6.35 -7.08
C VAL A 159 16.99 7.62 -7.86
N ASP A 160 17.75 7.51 -8.94
CA ASP A 160 17.99 8.66 -9.81
C ASP A 160 16.70 9.07 -10.55
N THR A 161 16.59 10.35 -10.87
CA THR A 161 15.38 10.93 -11.46
C THR A 161 15.06 10.39 -12.86
N LEU A 162 16.07 9.96 -13.63
CA LEU A 162 15.85 9.37 -14.95
C LEU A 162 15.27 7.98 -14.85
N THR A 163 15.75 7.16 -13.92
CA THR A 163 15.20 5.85 -13.60
C THR A 163 13.75 5.97 -13.13
N LEU A 164 13.47 6.91 -12.21
CA LEU A 164 12.11 7.16 -11.73
C LEU A 164 11.17 7.61 -12.85
N ARG A 165 11.63 8.53 -13.72
CA ARG A 165 10.88 8.97 -14.90
C ARG A 165 10.58 7.80 -15.84
N ASN A 166 11.55 6.94 -16.14
CA ASN A 166 11.36 5.81 -17.04
C ASN A 166 10.37 4.80 -16.48
N ALA A 167 10.42 4.53 -15.17
CA ALA A 167 9.42 3.71 -14.47
C ALA A 167 8.02 4.32 -14.59
N ALA A 168 7.87 5.64 -14.34
CA ALA A 168 6.59 6.32 -14.46
C ALA A 168 6.01 6.26 -15.88
N LEU A 169 6.86 6.41 -16.91
CA LEU A 169 6.44 6.27 -18.31
C LEU A 169 5.99 4.85 -18.63
N ALA A 170 6.69 3.85 -18.12
CA ALA A 170 6.36 2.43 -18.35
C ALA A 170 5.00 2.05 -17.71
N LEU A 171 4.61 2.68 -16.60
CA LEU A 171 3.28 2.46 -15.99
C LEU A 171 2.14 2.94 -16.90
N GLY A 172 2.34 3.99 -17.71
CA GLY A 172 1.34 4.47 -18.67
C GLY A 172 0.04 4.97 -18.06
N ARG A 173 0.04 5.40 -16.78
CA ARG A 173 -1.19 5.72 -16.03
C ARG A 173 -1.64 7.18 -16.12
N GLY A 174 -0.81 8.07 -16.66
CA GLY A 174 -1.12 9.50 -16.74
C GLY A 174 0.03 10.33 -17.28
N GLY A 175 0.06 11.62 -16.93
CA GLY A 175 1.12 12.53 -17.32
C GLY A 175 2.40 12.30 -16.52
N VAL A 176 3.56 12.40 -17.20
CA VAL A 176 4.88 12.31 -16.60
C VAL A 176 5.72 13.51 -17.00
N GLY A 177 6.11 14.31 -16.03
CA GLY A 177 7.02 15.45 -16.20
C GLY A 177 8.41 15.16 -15.66
N TYR A 178 9.44 15.42 -16.44
CA TYR A 178 10.82 15.23 -16.04
C TYR A 178 11.49 16.58 -15.77
N TYR A 179 12.03 16.77 -14.57
CA TYR A 179 12.67 18.01 -14.11
C TYR A 179 14.09 17.71 -13.62
N PRO A 180 15.04 17.39 -14.54
CA PRO A 180 16.37 16.94 -14.16
C PRO A 180 17.16 17.96 -13.33
N ARG A 181 17.02 19.27 -13.62
CA ARG A 181 17.73 20.33 -12.87
C ARG A 181 17.20 20.50 -11.45
N SER A 182 15.90 20.28 -11.26
CA SER A 182 15.25 20.35 -9.95
C SER A 182 15.26 19.01 -9.24
N GLY A 183 15.62 17.92 -9.93
CA GLY A 183 15.80 16.59 -9.39
C GLY A 183 14.51 15.94 -8.95
N PHE A 184 13.37 16.11 -9.65
CA PHE A 184 12.09 15.44 -9.36
C PHE A 184 11.38 14.98 -10.62
N VAL A 185 10.37 14.13 -10.41
CA VAL A 185 9.44 13.66 -11.43
C VAL A 185 8.03 14.07 -11.02
N HIS A 186 7.29 14.65 -11.95
CA HIS A 186 5.85 14.88 -11.84
C HIS A 186 5.09 13.65 -12.32
N VAL A 187 4.07 13.25 -11.58
CA VAL A 187 3.11 12.22 -11.99
C VAL A 187 1.69 12.71 -11.76
N ASP A 188 0.76 12.34 -12.66
CA ASP A 188 -0.64 12.72 -12.55
C ASP A 188 -1.59 11.63 -13.11
N THR A 189 -2.89 11.74 -12.78
CA THR A 189 -3.95 10.83 -13.25
C THR A 189 -4.68 11.34 -14.50
N GLY A 190 -4.14 12.34 -15.16
CA GLY A 190 -4.70 12.88 -16.41
C GLY A 190 -4.41 11.99 -17.62
N ARG A 191 -4.60 12.55 -18.82
CA ARG A 191 -4.26 11.83 -20.07
C ARG A 191 -2.77 11.45 -20.10
N VAL A 192 -2.44 10.32 -20.68
CA VAL A 192 -1.06 9.88 -20.89
C VAL A 192 -0.33 10.88 -21.80
N ARG A 193 0.72 11.48 -21.27
CA ARG A 193 1.60 12.43 -21.96
C ARG A 193 2.92 12.53 -21.22
N ASN A 194 3.94 13.08 -21.86
CA ASN A 194 5.20 13.38 -21.18
C ASN A 194 5.81 14.69 -21.66
N TRP A 195 6.65 15.27 -20.81
CA TRP A 195 7.45 16.46 -21.12
C TRP A 195 8.73 16.47 -20.31
N CYS A 196 9.66 17.30 -20.74
CA CYS A 196 10.86 17.61 -19.97
C CYS A 196 11.00 19.13 -19.83
N TYR A 197 11.26 19.59 -18.61
CA TYR A 197 11.61 20.97 -18.34
C TYR A 197 13.08 21.07 -17.99
N GLY A 198 13.86 21.79 -18.80
CA GLY A 198 15.30 21.97 -18.63
C GLY A 198 16.16 20.85 -19.24
N CYS A 199 15.60 19.98 -20.07
CA CYS A 199 16.39 19.12 -20.95
C CYS A 199 17.02 19.99 -22.05
N SER A 200 18.30 19.78 -22.34
CA SER A 200 18.92 20.30 -23.55
C SER A 200 18.25 19.63 -24.76
N ALA A 201 17.83 20.40 -25.75
CA ALA A 201 17.44 19.83 -27.03
C ALA A 201 18.67 19.11 -27.59
N THR A 202 18.66 17.78 -27.56
CA THR A 202 19.60 17.01 -28.39
C THR A 202 19.30 17.39 -29.84
N LYS A 203 20.22 18.15 -30.47
CA LYS A 203 20.19 18.32 -31.91
C LYS A 203 20.14 16.91 -32.50
N SER A 204 19.01 16.55 -33.09
CA SER A 204 18.93 15.38 -33.98
C SER A 204 20.04 15.54 -35.00
N GLY A 205 21.03 14.64 -34.93
CA GLY A 205 22.10 14.62 -35.92
C GLY A 205 21.48 14.44 -37.28
N SER A 206 21.62 15.44 -38.13
CA SER A 206 21.50 15.30 -39.57
C SER A 206 22.48 14.22 -39.97
N HIS A 207 22.00 13.08 -40.46
CA HIS A 207 22.82 12.18 -41.27
C HIS A 207 23.26 12.98 -42.49
N PRO A 208 24.56 13.05 -42.80
CA PRO A 208 25.00 13.40 -44.15
C PRO A 208 24.71 12.20 -45.07
N GLU A 209 24.27 12.51 -46.27
CA GLU A 209 24.06 11.60 -47.39
C GLU A 209 25.29 10.73 -47.70
#